data_217493cb5096ac390d22081abed75b81
#
_entry.id   217493cb5096ac390d22081abed75b81
#
_cell.length_a   1.000
_cell.length_b   1.000
_cell.length_c   1.000
_cell.angle_alpha   90.00
_cell.angle_beta   90.00
_cell.angle_gamma   90.00
#
_symmetry.space_group_name_H-M   'P 1'
#
loop_
_entity.id
_entity.type
_entity.pdbx_description
1 polymer ?
#
loop_
_entity_poly.entity_id
_entity_poly.type
_entity_poly.pdbx_seq_one_letter_code
_entity_poly.pdbx_strand_id
1 'polypeptide(L)'
;MSENTQTRREFLKGAGALAAGMALGTRLPVFADEPRKKPNVIFVFADQLRSCALGCYGDKQAKTPNIDRLASEGTRFTNAVSTCPVCSPFRAMLLTGKYPMSNGVVYNEYPIWDGQESIATALKARGYQTGYIGKWHLNGGGGEVIPERRLGFDYWMPAQVEMLSRGPDGKQVWRPEVQTEHAVKYIKEHADKPFCLFMSWNPPHNPYVAPDEYMKQFPKEKIQFRPNVAERELVDEQLKKHPIQPGSEKNRADWRKIIDSDDELRGILSGYYAATHGLDVCIGRIMKTLDDLGIADDTIVVFSSDHGDMIGSHRMCLKQEPFEESISIPFIVRYPRRVPKRAVTDALLSPMDIVPTLLNLADVPCPETVEGVSLSEAAMGKRSDKQDAVLIMKMLPGGGPWVINAATEWRGVRTKTHTYARLADSGPWILYDNKNDPYQMKNLVNDPAHKGLRDEMEAKMKVLLEKAHDPFDSKAIVKYIAQQSKTKLRGAGAAAVP
;
A
#
# COMPACT_ATOMS: atom_id res chain seq x y z
N MET A 1 -21.40 67.04 22.26
CA MET A 1 -22.29 65.93 22.59
C MET A 1 -23.61 66.15 21.89
N SER A 2 -23.84 65.49 20.76
CA SER A 2 -25.17 65.46 20.14
C SER A 2 -25.29 64.05 19.55
N GLU A 3 -26.12 63.27 20.19
CA GLU A 3 -26.48 61.90 19.75
C GLU A 3 -27.34 61.98 18.49
N ASN A 4 -26.96 61.34 17.47
CA ASN A 4 -27.67 61.18 16.19
C ASN A 4 -28.45 59.88 16.23
N THR A 5 -29.68 59.92 16.77
CA THR A 5 -30.61 58.78 16.78
C THR A 5 -31.38 58.78 15.45
N GLN A 6 -30.91 57.92 14.49
CA GLN A 6 -31.68 57.56 13.31
C GLN A 6 -32.92 56.77 13.74
N THR A 7 -34.10 57.19 13.39
CA THR A 7 -35.35 56.56 13.78
C THR A 7 -35.64 55.37 12.84
N ARG A 8 -36.29 54.33 13.39
CA ARG A 8 -36.71 53.09 12.70
C ARG A 8 -37.50 53.33 11.39
N ARG A 9 -38.03 54.55 11.22
CA ARG A 9 -38.82 54.98 10.06
C ARG A 9 -37.93 55.37 8.86
N GLU A 10 -36.69 55.81 9.08
CA GLU A 10 -35.73 56.13 8.02
C GLU A 10 -35.04 54.86 7.50
N PHE A 11 -34.84 53.86 8.35
CA PHE A 11 -34.36 52.55 7.95
C PHE A 11 -35.34 51.82 7.01
N LEU A 12 -36.66 51.94 7.28
CA LEU A 12 -37.71 51.35 6.45
C LEU A 12 -37.90 52.05 5.09
N LYS A 13 -37.57 53.33 4.97
CA LYS A 13 -37.59 54.05 3.67
C LYS A 13 -36.38 53.71 2.80
N GLY A 14 -35.21 53.37 3.36
CA GLY A 14 -34.06 52.89 2.64
C GLY A 14 -34.23 51.44 2.08
N ALA A 15 -34.95 50.60 2.82
CA ALA A 15 -35.21 49.22 2.42
C ALA A 15 -36.25 49.10 1.28
N GLY A 16 -37.17 50.06 1.17
CA GLY A 16 -38.18 50.06 0.10
C GLY A 16 -37.66 50.46 -1.27
N ALA A 17 -36.55 51.20 -1.36
CA ALA A 17 -35.95 51.59 -2.63
C ALA A 17 -35.04 50.49 -3.26
N LEU A 18 -34.56 49.54 -2.48
CA LEU A 18 -33.79 48.40 -2.95
C LEU A 18 -34.67 47.24 -3.47
N ALA A 19 -35.95 47.18 -3.09
CA ALA A 19 -36.87 46.15 -3.51
C ALA A 19 -37.50 46.42 -4.90
N ALA A 20 -37.46 47.63 -5.41
CA ALA A 20 -38.03 48.00 -6.72
C ALA A 20 -37.04 47.90 -7.87
N GLY A 21 -35.74 47.69 -7.61
CA GLY A 21 -34.68 47.55 -8.61
C GLY A 21 -34.42 46.11 -9.07
N MET A 22 -35.03 45.10 -8.45
CA MET A 22 -34.77 43.66 -8.73
C MET A 22 -35.81 43.01 -9.67
N ALA A 23 -36.68 43.77 -10.30
CA ALA A 23 -37.70 43.23 -11.23
C ALA A 23 -37.30 43.28 -12.71
N LEU A 24 -36.12 43.74 -13.07
CA LEU A 24 -35.58 43.66 -14.40
C LEU A 24 -34.62 42.45 -14.44
N GLY A 25 -35.13 41.34 -14.97
CA GLY A 25 -34.50 40.04 -15.02
C GLY A 25 -33.13 40.04 -15.76
N THR A 26 -32.08 40.30 -15.04
CA THR A 26 -30.77 39.70 -15.35
C THR A 26 -30.77 38.33 -14.69
N ARG A 27 -31.18 37.30 -15.46
CA ARG A 27 -30.80 35.91 -15.15
C ARG A 27 -29.25 35.90 -15.13
N LEU A 28 -28.69 35.95 -13.90
CA LEU A 28 -27.31 35.47 -13.75
C LEU A 28 -27.29 34.07 -14.37
N PRO A 29 -26.33 33.79 -15.25
CA PRO A 29 -26.20 32.43 -15.75
C PRO A 29 -25.98 31.55 -14.50
N VAL A 30 -26.99 30.76 -14.16
CA VAL A 30 -26.78 29.56 -13.35
C VAL A 30 -25.88 28.72 -14.23
N PHE A 31 -24.57 28.79 -14.00
CA PHE A 31 -23.68 27.76 -14.49
C PHE A 31 -24.21 26.47 -13.83
N ALA A 32 -25.08 25.77 -14.54
CA ALA A 32 -25.34 24.38 -14.24
C ALA A 32 -23.96 23.73 -14.24
N ASP A 33 -23.49 23.31 -13.05
CA ASP A 33 -22.27 22.53 -12.94
C ASP A 33 -22.51 21.35 -13.89
N GLU A 34 -21.82 21.34 -15.05
CA GLU A 34 -21.88 20.20 -15.95
C GLU A 34 -21.56 18.97 -15.09
N PRO A 35 -22.35 17.90 -15.17
CA PRO A 35 -22.11 16.73 -14.33
C PRO A 35 -20.68 16.31 -14.50
N ARG A 36 -19.87 16.46 -13.44
CA ARG A 36 -18.43 16.18 -13.47
C ARG A 36 -18.22 14.82 -14.08
N LYS A 37 -17.43 14.74 -15.13
CA LYS A 37 -17.06 13.48 -15.77
C LYS A 37 -16.44 12.57 -14.68
N LYS A 38 -17.00 11.37 -14.50
CA LYS A 38 -16.47 10.40 -13.53
C LYS A 38 -15.02 10.07 -13.90
N PRO A 39 -14.04 10.20 -13.00
CA PRO A 39 -12.66 9.88 -13.33
C PRO A 39 -12.45 8.38 -13.50
N ASN A 40 -11.55 7.99 -14.37
CA ASN A 40 -11.03 6.63 -14.36
C ASN A 40 -10.16 6.40 -13.12
N VAL A 41 -10.02 5.15 -12.70
CA VAL A 41 -9.15 4.74 -11.59
C VAL A 41 -8.18 3.67 -12.07
N ILE A 42 -6.90 3.92 -11.95
CA ILE A 42 -5.83 2.93 -12.18
C ILE A 42 -5.02 2.81 -10.89
N PHE A 43 -5.02 1.62 -10.32
CA PHE A 43 -4.21 1.29 -9.15
C PHE A 43 -3.19 0.24 -9.52
N VAL A 44 -1.93 0.62 -9.55
CA VAL A 44 -0.80 -0.26 -9.86
C VAL A 44 0.02 -0.49 -8.61
N PHE A 45 0.30 -1.74 -8.28
CA PHE A 45 1.18 -2.05 -7.16
C PHE A 45 2.12 -3.22 -7.45
N ALA A 46 3.31 -3.10 -6.91
CA ALA A 46 4.34 -4.13 -6.94
C ALA A 46 4.18 -5.08 -5.75
N ASP A 47 4.75 -6.27 -5.85
CA ASP A 47 4.92 -7.19 -4.73
C ASP A 47 6.33 -7.02 -4.16
N GLN A 48 6.41 -6.72 -2.86
CA GLN A 48 7.67 -6.68 -2.10
C GLN A 48 8.60 -5.49 -2.47
N LEU A 49 8.03 -4.37 -2.95
CA LEU A 49 8.80 -3.16 -3.26
C LEU A 49 8.83 -2.21 -2.04
N ARG A 50 10.01 -2.12 -1.40
CA ARG A 50 10.24 -1.14 -0.33
C ARG A 50 10.29 0.29 -0.85
N SER A 51 9.74 1.25 -0.11
CA SER A 51 9.71 2.66 -0.52
C SER A 51 11.11 3.22 -0.78
N CYS A 52 12.08 2.83 0.04
CA CYS A 52 13.47 3.30 -0.04
C CYS A 52 14.29 2.73 -1.22
N ALA A 53 13.64 2.10 -2.22
CA ALA A 53 14.27 1.67 -3.48
C ALA A 53 13.77 2.48 -4.68
N LEU A 54 13.25 3.70 -4.45
CA LEU A 54 12.75 4.60 -5.49
C LEU A 54 13.43 5.97 -5.42
N GLY A 55 13.70 6.58 -6.58
CA GLY A 55 14.34 7.89 -6.69
C GLY A 55 13.56 8.98 -5.95
N CYS A 56 12.24 9.07 -6.15
CA CYS A 56 11.40 10.06 -5.47
C CYS A 56 11.30 9.84 -3.94
N TYR A 57 11.74 8.71 -3.41
CA TYR A 57 11.90 8.46 -1.97
C TYR A 57 13.36 8.59 -1.49
N GLY A 58 14.26 9.08 -2.34
CA GLY A 58 15.62 9.47 -1.97
C GLY A 58 16.71 8.44 -2.28
N ASP A 59 16.39 7.32 -2.94
CA ASP A 59 17.41 6.37 -3.38
C ASP A 59 18.16 6.91 -4.60
N LYS A 60 19.48 7.07 -4.45
CA LYS A 60 20.36 7.59 -5.50
C LYS A 60 20.78 6.52 -6.52
N GLN A 61 20.62 5.25 -6.19
CA GLN A 61 20.95 4.12 -7.06
C GLN A 61 19.78 3.72 -7.95
N ALA A 62 18.55 3.98 -7.49
CA ALA A 62 17.35 3.69 -8.24
C ALA A 62 17.28 4.48 -9.55
N LYS A 63 16.83 3.83 -10.62
CA LYS A 63 16.57 4.46 -11.92
C LYS A 63 15.07 4.35 -12.19
N THR A 64 14.29 5.27 -11.62
CA THR A 64 12.83 5.27 -11.65
C THR A 64 12.22 6.56 -12.20
N PRO A 65 12.65 7.04 -13.40
CA PRO A 65 12.25 8.35 -13.91
C PRO A 65 10.76 8.49 -14.17
N ASN A 66 10.04 7.41 -14.51
CA ASN A 66 8.59 7.45 -14.77
C ASN A 66 7.79 7.48 -13.46
N ILE A 67 8.20 6.72 -12.44
CA ILE A 67 7.62 6.78 -11.10
C ILE A 67 7.92 8.14 -10.46
N ASP A 68 9.13 8.68 -10.67
CA ASP A 68 9.52 10.01 -10.21
C ASP A 68 8.71 11.11 -10.93
N ARG A 69 8.43 10.94 -12.24
CA ARG A 69 7.49 11.79 -12.98
C ARG A 69 6.10 11.73 -12.36
N LEU A 70 5.56 10.53 -12.10
CA LEU A 70 4.24 10.35 -11.47
C LEU A 70 4.18 11.08 -10.12
N ALA A 71 5.23 10.98 -9.30
CA ALA A 71 5.34 11.69 -8.03
C ALA A 71 5.40 13.22 -8.21
N SER A 72 6.10 13.69 -9.25
CA SER A 72 6.19 15.13 -9.57
C SER A 72 4.89 15.72 -10.12
N GLU A 73 4.03 14.90 -10.70
CA GLU A 73 2.71 15.29 -11.22
C GLU A 73 1.57 15.07 -10.21
N GLY A 74 1.87 14.60 -9.01
CA GLY A 74 0.87 14.26 -7.99
C GLY A 74 1.34 14.53 -6.57
N THR A 75 0.76 13.79 -5.63
CA THR A 75 1.09 13.80 -4.19
C THR A 75 1.75 12.49 -3.78
N ARG A 76 2.88 12.60 -3.09
CA ARG A 76 3.62 11.49 -2.50
C ARG A 76 3.40 11.45 -0.99
N PHE A 77 3.00 10.29 -0.48
CA PHE A 77 2.90 10.02 0.95
C PHE A 77 4.24 9.51 1.49
N THR A 78 4.72 10.08 2.58
CA THR A 78 5.98 9.66 3.23
C THR A 78 5.78 8.60 4.30
N ASN A 79 4.54 8.42 4.78
CA ASN A 79 4.18 7.50 5.85
C ASN A 79 3.07 6.53 5.40
N ALA A 80 3.22 5.92 4.23
CA ALA A 80 2.37 4.80 3.85
C ALA A 80 2.94 3.49 4.41
N VAL A 81 2.12 2.73 5.13
CA VAL A 81 2.54 1.61 5.97
C VAL A 81 1.72 0.37 5.66
N SER A 82 2.38 -0.75 5.38
CA SER A 82 1.75 -2.06 5.29
C SER A 82 1.43 -2.58 6.70
N THR A 83 0.17 -2.56 7.07
CA THR A 83 -0.31 -2.99 8.40
C THR A 83 0.09 -4.43 8.73
N CYS A 84 -0.10 -5.34 7.78
CA CYS A 84 0.38 -6.72 7.88
C CYS A 84 1.29 -6.95 6.68
N PRO A 85 2.64 -6.84 6.85
CA PRO A 85 3.57 -6.83 5.72
C PRO A 85 3.78 -8.23 5.13
N VAL A 86 2.69 -8.76 4.55
CA VAL A 86 2.63 -10.04 3.84
C VAL A 86 1.52 -10.00 2.79
N CYS A 87 1.72 -10.69 1.67
CA CYS A 87 0.96 -10.48 0.43
C CYS A 87 -0.57 -10.57 0.60
N SER A 88 -1.12 -11.72 1.06
CA SER A 88 -2.58 -11.92 1.07
C SER A 88 -3.33 -11.00 2.03
N PRO A 89 -2.91 -10.80 3.30
CA PRO A 89 -3.53 -9.84 4.19
C PRO A 89 -3.55 -8.41 3.65
N PHE A 90 -2.41 -7.92 3.10
CA PHE A 90 -2.38 -6.59 2.50
C PHE A 90 -3.41 -6.46 1.36
N ARG A 91 -3.45 -7.45 0.45
CA ARG A 91 -4.35 -7.44 -0.71
C ARG A 91 -5.82 -7.46 -0.30
N ALA A 92 -6.17 -8.24 0.72
CA ALA A 92 -7.51 -8.26 1.27
C ALA A 92 -7.90 -6.90 1.88
N MET A 93 -7.02 -6.30 2.68
CA MET A 93 -7.21 -4.97 3.24
C MET A 93 -7.34 -3.89 2.15
N LEU A 94 -6.46 -3.90 1.15
CA LEU A 94 -6.47 -3.00 -0.01
C LEU A 94 -7.80 -3.03 -0.75
N LEU A 95 -8.36 -4.22 -1.00
CA LEU A 95 -9.55 -4.35 -1.83
C LEU A 95 -10.85 -4.14 -1.05
N THR A 96 -10.88 -4.47 0.24
CA THR A 96 -12.10 -4.41 1.07
C THR A 96 -12.15 -3.21 2.02
N GLY A 97 -11.01 -2.59 2.33
CA GLY A 97 -10.91 -1.56 3.37
C GLY A 97 -11.12 -2.09 4.79
N LYS A 98 -10.95 -3.41 5.03
CA LYS A 98 -11.24 -4.08 6.31
C LYS A 98 -10.01 -4.75 6.89
N TYR A 99 -9.92 -4.79 8.22
CA TYR A 99 -8.89 -5.56 8.93
C TYR A 99 -8.95 -7.05 8.63
N PRO A 100 -7.86 -7.80 8.84
CA PRO A 100 -7.81 -9.25 8.60
C PRO A 100 -8.87 -10.05 9.35
N MET A 101 -9.19 -9.67 10.60
CA MET A 101 -10.24 -10.33 11.38
C MET A 101 -11.64 -10.13 10.80
N SER A 102 -11.87 -9.07 10.01
CA SER A 102 -13.15 -8.76 9.38
C SER A 102 -13.28 -9.32 7.94
N ASN A 103 -12.15 -9.61 7.27
CA ASN A 103 -12.16 -10.15 5.91
C ASN A 103 -11.74 -11.64 5.82
N GLY A 104 -11.17 -12.21 6.89
CA GLY A 104 -10.77 -13.62 7.02
C GLY A 104 -9.33 -13.92 6.63
N VAL A 105 -8.59 -12.96 6.06
CA VAL A 105 -7.23 -13.19 5.55
C VAL A 105 -6.19 -12.75 6.58
N VAL A 106 -5.92 -13.60 7.55
CA VAL A 106 -4.98 -13.34 8.64
C VAL A 106 -3.53 -13.71 8.30
N TYR A 107 -3.33 -14.47 7.23
CA TYR A 107 -2.03 -14.88 6.71
C TYR A 107 -2.15 -15.28 5.22
N ASN A 108 -1.01 -15.57 4.55
CA ASN A 108 -1.05 -16.23 3.24
C ASN A 108 -1.78 -17.58 3.36
N GLU A 109 -2.33 -18.08 2.26
CA GLU A 109 -3.13 -19.30 2.14
C GLU A 109 -4.51 -19.28 2.84
N TYR A 110 -4.83 -18.23 3.62
CA TYR A 110 -6.19 -18.01 4.10
C TYR A 110 -7.03 -17.35 2.99
N PRO A 111 -8.13 -17.98 2.56
CA PRO A 111 -8.99 -17.40 1.53
C PRO A 111 -9.79 -16.23 2.10
N ILE A 112 -10.01 -15.22 1.26
CA ILE A 112 -10.95 -14.15 1.60
C ILE A 112 -12.36 -14.71 1.74
N TRP A 113 -13.11 -14.25 2.73
CA TRP A 113 -14.50 -14.69 2.92
C TRP A 113 -15.39 -14.21 1.78
N ASP A 114 -16.38 -15.04 1.44
CA ASP A 114 -17.37 -14.71 0.40
C ASP A 114 -18.26 -13.52 0.82
N GLY A 115 -18.82 -12.83 -0.18
CA GLY A 115 -19.74 -11.72 0.06
C GLY A 115 -19.10 -10.43 0.56
N GLN A 116 -17.77 -10.29 0.47
CA GLN A 116 -17.12 -9.03 0.82
C GLN A 116 -17.48 -7.94 -0.19
N GLU A 117 -17.89 -6.77 0.32
CA GLU A 117 -17.88 -5.54 -0.46
C GLU A 117 -16.43 -5.11 -0.73
N SER A 118 -16.18 -4.55 -1.90
CA SER A 118 -14.87 -4.12 -2.33
C SER A 118 -14.91 -2.77 -3.03
N ILE A 119 -13.75 -2.18 -3.28
CA ILE A 119 -13.64 -0.99 -4.12
C ILE A 119 -14.25 -1.22 -5.52
N ALA A 120 -14.08 -2.41 -6.10
CA ALA A 120 -14.62 -2.73 -7.42
C ALA A 120 -16.15 -2.85 -7.40
N THR A 121 -16.76 -3.49 -6.38
CA THR A 121 -18.21 -3.54 -6.25
C THR A 121 -18.82 -2.15 -6.06
N ALA A 122 -18.19 -1.28 -5.27
CA ALA A 122 -18.64 0.09 -5.05
C ALA A 122 -18.58 0.94 -6.34
N LEU A 123 -17.48 0.83 -7.10
CA LEU A 123 -17.34 1.52 -8.40
C LEU A 123 -18.28 0.96 -9.45
N LYS A 124 -18.43 -0.38 -9.54
CA LYS A 124 -19.35 -1.05 -10.45
C LYS A 124 -20.79 -0.62 -10.25
N ALA A 125 -21.24 -0.46 -9.00
CA ALA A 125 -22.57 0.08 -8.68
C ALA A 125 -22.78 1.51 -9.18
N ARG A 126 -21.71 2.21 -9.55
CA ARG A 126 -21.73 3.55 -10.18
C ARG A 126 -21.45 3.51 -11.68
N GLY A 127 -21.51 2.33 -12.33
CA GLY A 127 -21.38 2.16 -13.77
C GLY A 127 -19.93 2.13 -14.28
N TYR A 128 -18.95 1.89 -13.42
CA TYR A 128 -17.57 1.66 -13.86
C TYR A 128 -17.41 0.27 -14.48
N GLN A 129 -16.61 0.18 -15.55
CA GLN A 129 -16.04 -1.08 -15.99
C GLN A 129 -14.89 -1.46 -15.06
N THR A 130 -14.82 -2.72 -14.64
CA THR A 130 -13.85 -3.14 -13.61
C THR A 130 -12.89 -4.20 -14.13
N GLY A 131 -11.60 -4.02 -13.93
CA GLY A 131 -10.57 -4.94 -14.40
C GLY A 131 -9.51 -5.23 -13.32
N TYR A 132 -9.03 -6.48 -13.30
CA TYR A 132 -7.91 -6.92 -12.48
C TYR A 132 -6.89 -7.68 -13.33
N ILE A 133 -5.62 -7.28 -13.22
CA ILE A 133 -4.51 -7.90 -13.93
C ILE A 133 -3.42 -8.29 -12.92
N GLY A 134 -2.96 -9.53 -12.96
CA GLY A 134 -1.79 -10.01 -12.23
C GLY A 134 -2.08 -10.85 -10.99
N LYS A 135 -1.20 -10.79 -9.99
CA LYS A 135 -1.24 -11.66 -8.81
C LYS A 135 -2.48 -11.37 -7.95
N TRP A 136 -3.30 -12.41 -7.72
CA TRP A 136 -4.49 -12.33 -6.86
C TRP A 136 -4.21 -12.67 -5.40
N HIS A 137 -3.80 -13.90 -5.14
CA HIS A 137 -3.37 -14.43 -3.85
C HIS A 137 -4.42 -14.35 -2.70
N LEU A 138 -5.72 -14.39 -3.03
CA LEU A 138 -6.83 -14.33 -2.06
C LEU A 138 -7.75 -15.56 -2.13
N ASN A 139 -7.33 -16.63 -2.86
CA ASN A 139 -8.13 -17.83 -3.05
C ASN A 139 -7.69 -19.02 -2.16
N GLY A 140 -6.94 -18.74 -1.09
CA GLY A 140 -6.33 -19.81 -0.26
C GLY A 140 -5.16 -20.47 -0.98
N GLY A 141 -5.05 -21.80 -0.88
CA GLY A 141 -3.92 -22.58 -1.40
C GLY A 141 -3.75 -22.64 -2.93
N GLY A 142 -4.40 -21.76 -3.69
CA GLY A 142 -4.30 -21.66 -5.15
C GLY A 142 -5.57 -22.10 -5.89
N GLY A 143 -5.43 -22.42 -7.18
CA GLY A 143 -6.54 -22.81 -8.05
C GLY A 143 -7.19 -21.64 -8.80
N GLU A 144 -8.15 -21.96 -9.66
CA GLU A 144 -8.89 -20.98 -10.45
C GLU A 144 -9.80 -20.12 -9.55
N VAL A 145 -9.82 -18.83 -9.83
CA VAL A 145 -10.70 -17.86 -9.15
C VAL A 145 -11.99 -17.72 -9.95
N ILE A 146 -13.05 -18.34 -9.47
CA ILE A 146 -14.37 -18.24 -10.10
C ILE A 146 -14.91 -16.81 -10.08
N PRO A 147 -15.77 -16.39 -11.01
CA PRO A 147 -16.24 -15.00 -11.13
C PRO A 147 -16.82 -14.43 -9.84
N GLU A 148 -17.56 -15.22 -9.08
CA GLU A 148 -18.22 -14.83 -7.81
C GLU A 148 -17.21 -14.44 -6.71
N ARG A 149 -15.95 -14.91 -6.82
CA ARG A 149 -14.87 -14.64 -5.88
C ARG A 149 -13.87 -13.58 -6.34
N ARG A 150 -14.14 -12.93 -7.49
CA ARG A 150 -13.31 -11.85 -8.04
C ARG A 150 -13.61 -10.48 -7.44
N LEU A 151 -14.36 -10.40 -6.35
CA LEU A 151 -14.71 -9.16 -5.64
C LEU A 151 -15.24 -8.05 -6.56
N GLY A 152 -16.01 -8.40 -7.61
CA GLY A 152 -16.62 -7.44 -8.53
C GLY A 152 -15.77 -7.04 -9.73
N PHE A 153 -14.60 -7.63 -9.94
CA PHE A 153 -13.81 -7.44 -11.16
C PHE A 153 -14.34 -8.31 -12.31
N ASP A 154 -14.75 -7.67 -13.41
CA ASP A 154 -15.30 -8.35 -14.61
C ASP A 154 -14.18 -8.78 -15.56
N TYR A 155 -13.31 -7.82 -15.97
CA TYR A 155 -12.13 -8.19 -16.73
C TYR A 155 -11.11 -8.85 -15.81
N TRP A 156 -10.66 -10.06 -16.20
CA TRP A 156 -9.86 -10.88 -15.32
C TRP A 156 -8.67 -11.50 -16.08
N MET A 157 -7.47 -11.07 -15.71
CA MET A 157 -6.22 -11.59 -16.27
C MET A 157 -5.25 -11.92 -15.13
N PRO A 158 -5.31 -13.15 -14.58
CA PRO A 158 -4.36 -13.55 -13.52
C PRO A 158 -2.93 -13.71 -14.08
N ALA A 159 -1.97 -13.83 -13.20
CA ALA A 159 -0.59 -14.14 -13.59
C ALA A 159 -0.51 -15.56 -14.19
N GLN A 160 -0.35 -15.67 -15.52
CA GLN A 160 -0.40 -16.94 -16.25
C GLN A 160 0.95 -17.38 -16.82
N VAL A 161 1.93 -16.49 -16.85
CA VAL A 161 3.26 -16.81 -17.42
C VAL A 161 4.32 -16.83 -16.31
N GLU A 162 5.43 -17.51 -16.56
CA GLU A 162 6.60 -17.49 -15.67
C GLU A 162 7.10 -16.04 -15.49
N MET A 163 7.79 -15.78 -14.39
CA MET A 163 8.32 -14.45 -14.09
C MET A 163 9.20 -13.92 -15.22
N LEU A 164 10.10 -14.75 -15.69
CA LEU A 164 10.98 -14.51 -16.83
C LEU A 164 11.14 -15.83 -17.60
N SER A 165 10.82 -15.81 -18.87
CA SER A 165 10.93 -16.96 -19.78
C SER A 165 11.55 -16.55 -21.12
N ARG A 166 11.67 -17.49 -22.05
CA ARG A 166 12.05 -17.19 -23.43
C ARG A 166 10.94 -17.62 -24.37
N GLY A 167 10.58 -16.70 -25.28
CA GLY A 167 9.64 -16.97 -26.35
C GLY A 167 10.24 -17.88 -27.44
N PRO A 168 9.40 -18.33 -28.39
CA PRO A 168 9.86 -19.18 -29.53
C PRO A 168 10.93 -18.51 -30.40
N ASP A 169 10.98 -17.18 -30.42
CA ASP A 169 11.98 -16.36 -31.12
C ASP A 169 13.28 -16.15 -30.32
N GLY A 170 13.41 -16.80 -29.16
CA GLY A 170 14.54 -16.70 -28.23
C GLY A 170 14.58 -15.42 -27.38
N LYS A 171 13.66 -14.47 -27.59
CA LYS A 171 13.61 -13.25 -26.80
C LYS A 171 13.11 -13.52 -25.39
N GLN A 172 13.61 -12.75 -24.44
CA GLN A 172 13.11 -12.79 -23.07
C GLN A 172 11.68 -12.24 -23.01
N VAL A 173 10.83 -12.94 -22.32
CA VAL A 173 9.44 -12.56 -22.02
C VAL A 173 9.33 -12.35 -20.52
N TRP A 174 9.06 -11.12 -20.12
CA TRP A 174 8.94 -10.75 -18.71
C TRP A 174 7.48 -10.48 -18.35
N ARG A 175 6.99 -11.16 -17.32
CA ARG A 175 5.58 -11.13 -16.92
C ARG A 175 5.00 -9.72 -16.79
N PRO A 176 5.65 -8.74 -16.13
CA PRO A 176 5.12 -7.38 -16.04
C PRO A 176 4.91 -6.68 -17.37
N GLU A 177 5.76 -6.95 -18.38
CA GLU A 177 5.58 -6.36 -19.71
C GLU A 177 4.34 -6.92 -20.40
N VAL A 178 4.11 -8.23 -20.34
CA VAL A 178 2.90 -8.88 -20.84
C VAL A 178 1.65 -8.34 -20.12
N GLN A 179 1.71 -8.23 -18.80
CA GLN A 179 0.61 -7.65 -18.01
C GLN A 179 0.35 -6.18 -18.39
N THR A 180 1.39 -5.42 -18.67
CA THR A 180 1.29 -4.03 -19.12
C THR A 180 0.67 -3.92 -20.51
N GLU A 181 0.95 -4.86 -21.42
CA GLU A 181 0.28 -4.93 -22.73
C GLU A 181 -1.24 -5.17 -22.58
N HIS A 182 -1.62 -6.08 -21.71
CA HIS A 182 -3.03 -6.29 -21.38
C HIS A 182 -3.68 -5.04 -20.78
N ALA A 183 -2.97 -4.32 -19.90
CA ALA A 183 -3.46 -3.07 -19.34
C ALA A 183 -3.64 -1.98 -20.39
N VAL A 184 -2.66 -1.79 -21.27
CA VAL A 184 -2.73 -0.83 -22.39
C VAL A 184 -3.90 -1.17 -23.30
N LYS A 185 -4.12 -2.45 -23.61
CA LYS A 185 -5.27 -2.91 -24.38
C LYS A 185 -6.58 -2.57 -23.66
N TYR A 186 -6.71 -2.95 -22.39
CA TYR A 186 -7.89 -2.66 -21.56
C TYR A 186 -8.21 -1.18 -21.52
N ILE A 187 -7.21 -0.31 -21.29
CA ILE A 187 -7.39 1.14 -21.25
C ILE A 187 -7.92 1.67 -22.58
N LYS A 188 -7.37 1.22 -23.72
CA LYS A 188 -7.81 1.63 -25.07
C LYS A 188 -9.25 1.20 -25.35
N GLU A 189 -9.65 0.00 -24.95
CA GLU A 189 -10.99 -0.56 -25.18
C GLU A 189 -12.06 0.08 -24.29
N HIS A 190 -11.68 0.75 -23.20
CA HIS A 190 -12.61 1.34 -22.23
C HIS A 190 -12.48 2.86 -22.10
N ALA A 191 -11.71 3.53 -22.97
CA ALA A 191 -11.42 4.96 -22.86
C ALA A 191 -12.67 5.88 -22.97
N ASP A 192 -13.76 5.39 -23.54
CA ASP A 192 -15.03 6.10 -23.72
C ASP A 192 -15.97 6.04 -22.49
N LYS A 193 -15.65 5.21 -21.49
CA LYS A 193 -16.47 4.98 -20.28
C LYS A 193 -15.60 5.05 -19.03
N PRO A 194 -16.20 5.37 -17.87
CA PRO A 194 -15.44 5.30 -16.63
C PRO A 194 -15.03 3.85 -16.34
N PHE A 195 -13.74 3.65 -16.06
CA PHE A 195 -13.20 2.33 -15.72
C PHE A 195 -12.36 2.36 -14.46
N CYS A 196 -12.23 1.20 -13.84
CA CYS A 196 -11.35 0.92 -12.72
C CYS A 196 -10.46 -0.27 -13.09
N LEU A 197 -9.16 -0.07 -13.08
CA LEU A 197 -8.16 -1.11 -13.35
C LEU A 197 -7.21 -1.26 -12.17
N PHE A 198 -7.19 -2.45 -11.58
CA PHE A 198 -6.18 -2.84 -10.59
C PHE A 198 -5.13 -3.72 -11.26
N MET A 199 -3.85 -3.38 -11.05
CA MET A 199 -2.72 -4.13 -11.56
C MET A 199 -1.80 -4.54 -10.42
N SER A 200 -1.47 -5.83 -10.36
CA SER A 200 -0.60 -6.41 -9.36
C SER A 200 0.58 -7.12 -10.01
N TRP A 201 1.71 -6.44 -10.06
CA TRP A 201 2.96 -7.04 -10.52
C TRP A 201 3.61 -7.92 -9.45
N ASN A 202 4.23 -9.03 -9.86
CA ASN A 202 4.99 -9.86 -8.93
C ASN A 202 6.36 -9.27 -8.56
N PRO A 203 7.18 -8.74 -9.53
CA PRO A 203 8.45 -8.12 -9.16
C PRO A 203 8.25 -6.87 -8.28
N PRO A 204 9.28 -6.53 -7.48
CA PRO A 204 10.58 -7.17 -7.37
C PRO A 204 10.65 -8.36 -6.38
N HIS A 205 9.53 -9.03 -6.05
CA HIS A 205 9.49 -10.25 -5.24
C HIS A 205 10.48 -11.30 -5.82
N ASN A 206 11.10 -12.09 -4.96
CA ASN A 206 11.99 -13.18 -5.39
C ASN A 206 11.30 -14.18 -6.35
N PRO A 207 12.03 -14.80 -7.28
CA PRO A 207 13.44 -14.60 -7.58
C PRO A 207 13.71 -13.20 -8.15
N TYR A 208 14.75 -12.54 -7.70
CA TYR A 208 15.10 -11.16 -8.07
C TYR A 208 15.67 -11.11 -9.49
N VAL A 209 14.80 -11.32 -10.48
CA VAL A 209 15.17 -11.44 -11.90
C VAL A 209 14.45 -10.40 -12.75
N ALA A 210 15.18 -9.90 -13.74
CA ALA A 210 14.68 -9.00 -14.76
C ALA A 210 15.35 -9.34 -16.11
N PRO A 211 14.82 -8.86 -17.24
CA PRO A 211 15.49 -8.96 -18.53
C PRO A 211 16.94 -8.46 -18.51
N ASP A 212 17.79 -9.06 -19.31
CA ASP A 212 19.22 -8.76 -19.38
C ASP A 212 19.49 -7.26 -19.66
N GLU A 213 18.62 -6.60 -20.42
CA GLU A 213 18.71 -5.15 -20.71
C GLU A 213 18.57 -4.30 -19.46
N TYR A 214 17.74 -4.71 -18.50
CA TYR A 214 17.59 -4.04 -17.21
C TYR A 214 18.71 -4.42 -16.24
N MET A 215 19.10 -5.71 -16.21
CA MET A 215 20.21 -6.21 -15.40
C MET A 215 21.52 -5.49 -15.68
N LYS A 216 21.84 -5.24 -16.96
CA LYS A 216 23.05 -4.49 -17.40
C LYS A 216 23.14 -3.08 -16.82
N GLN A 217 22.03 -2.47 -16.41
CA GLN A 217 22.01 -1.15 -15.83
C GLN A 217 22.43 -1.09 -14.36
N PHE A 218 22.46 -2.24 -13.69
CA PHE A 218 22.73 -2.37 -12.25
C PHE A 218 23.84 -3.41 -12.01
N PRO A 219 25.07 -3.19 -12.49
CA PRO A 219 26.16 -4.14 -12.25
C PRO A 219 26.41 -4.26 -10.74
N LYS A 220 26.48 -5.49 -10.24
CA LYS A 220 26.52 -5.78 -8.80
C LYS A 220 27.69 -5.10 -8.07
N GLU A 221 28.81 -4.88 -8.76
CA GLU A 221 30.03 -4.24 -8.25
C GLU A 221 29.81 -2.77 -7.88
N LYS A 222 28.76 -2.14 -8.45
CA LYS A 222 28.40 -0.73 -8.19
C LYS A 222 27.33 -0.57 -7.12
N ILE A 223 26.71 -1.67 -6.68
CA ILE A 223 25.65 -1.63 -5.66
C ILE A 223 26.26 -1.23 -4.31
N GLN A 224 25.67 -0.21 -3.70
CA GLN A 224 26.05 0.27 -2.37
C GLN A 224 25.05 -0.24 -1.33
N PHE A 225 25.55 -0.68 -0.20
CA PHE A 225 24.72 -1.11 0.91
C PHE A 225 24.21 0.08 1.72
N ARG A 226 23.04 -0.05 2.28
CA ARG A 226 22.50 0.85 3.29
C ARG A 226 23.27 0.68 4.60
N PRO A 227 23.31 1.68 5.50
CA PRO A 227 24.01 1.58 6.78
C PRO A 227 23.63 0.34 7.59
N ASN A 228 22.36 0.01 7.71
CA ASN A 228 21.87 -1.16 8.44
C ASN A 228 22.12 -2.53 7.74
N VAL A 229 22.80 -2.51 6.62
CA VAL A 229 23.40 -3.68 5.94
C VAL A 229 24.91 -3.66 6.09
N ALA A 230 25.55 -2.50 5.90
CA ALA A 230 27.01 -2.33 5.89
C ALA A 230 27.62 -2.44 7.30
N GLU A 231 26.97 -1.86 8.30
CA GLU A 231 27.47 -1.79 9.69
C GLU A 231 27.09 -3.06 10.48
N ARG A 232 27.56 -4.22 10.02
CA ARG A 232 27.18 -5.54 10.56
C ARG A 232 27.42 -5.71 12.04
N GLU A 233 28.57 -5.26 12.54
CA GLU A 233 28.95 -5.38 13.96
C GLU A 233 27.97 -4.65 14.86
N LEU A 234 27.59 -3.41 14.50
CA LEU A 234 26.62 -2.62 15.25
C LEU A 234 25.23 -3.29 15.23
N VAL A 235 24.79 -3.80 14.08
CA VAL A 235 23.53 -4.53 13.95
C VAL A 235 23.56 -5.81 14.79
N ASP A 236 24.64 -6.58 14.75
CA ASP A 236 24.78 -7.82 15.53
C ASP A 236 24.77 -7.53 17.05
N GLU A 237 25.36 -6.41 17.50
CA GLU A 237 25.24 -5.97 18.90
C GLU A 237 23.80 -5.65 19.31
N GLN A 238 23.04 -4.98 18.45
CA GLN A 238 21.63 -4.70 18.70
C GLN A 238 20.82 -6.00 18.77
N LEU A 239 21.05 -6.93 17.86
CA LEU A 239 20.38 -8.24 17.85
C LEU A 239 20.72 -9.09 19.10
N LYS A 240 21.95 -9.02 19.62
CA LYS A 240 22.29 -9.68 20.89
C LYS A 240 21.55 -9.10 22.09
N LYS A 241 21.33 -7.78 22.12
CA LYS A 241 20.56 -7.10 23.19
C LYS A 241 19.05 -7.33 23.09
N HIS A 242 18.56 -7.57 21.87
CA HIS A 242 17.14 -7.75 21.56
C HIS A 242 16.97 -8.97 20.65
N PRO A 243 17.20 -10.20 21.16
CA PRO A 243 17.25 -11.40 20.33
C PRO A 243 15.91 -11.68 19.68
N ILE A 244 15.98 -11.93 18.37
CA ILE A 244 14.85 -12.39 17.58
C ILE A 244 14.84 -13.90 17.67
N GLN A 245 13.68 -14.48 18.03
CA GLN A 245 13.54 -15.93 18.00
C GLN A 245 13.66 -16.45 16.56
N PRO A 246 14.56 -17.39 16.31
CA PRO A 246 14.80 -17.86 14.95
C PRO A 246 13.62 -18.67 14.38
N GLY A 247 13.30 -18.40 13.11
CA GLY A 247 12.44 -19.28 12.31
C GLY A 247 13.09 -20.63 11.94
N SER A 248 12.60 -21.29 10.90
CA SER A 248 13.10 -22.59 10.43
C SER A 248 14.62 -22.61 10.18
N GLU A 249 15.37 -23.52 10.85
CA GLU A 249 16.82 -23.61 10.76
C GLU A 249 17.35 -23.85 9.33
N LYS A 250 16.68 -24.66 8.54
CA LYS A 250 17.11 -25.00 7.17
C LYS A 250 17.09 -23.78 6.26
N ASN A 251 16.01 -23.02 6.26
CA ASN A 251 15.88 -21.84 5.40
C ASN A 251 16.76 -20.70 5.86
N ARG A 252 17.00 -20.59 7.17
CA ARG A 252 17.96 -19.64 7.74
C ARG A 252 19.39 -19.88 7.28
N ALA A 253 19.81 -21.12 7.16
CA ALA A 253 21.17 -21.46 6.71
C ALA A 253 21.42 -20.97 5.29
N ASP A 254 20.48 -21.13 4.38
CA ASP A 254 20.62 -20.70 2.98
C ASP A 254 20.60 -19.16 2.87
N TRP A 255 19.68 -18.49 3.53
CA TRP A 255 19.64 -17.01 3.55
C TRP A 255 20.81 -16.40 4.30
N ARG A 256 21.32 -17.04 5.38
CA ARG A 256 22.53 -16.58 6.07
C ARG A 256 23.75 -16.57 5.16
N LYS A 257 23.94 -17.61 4.33
CA LYS A 257 25.03 -17.63 3.34
C LYS A 257 24.96 -16.40 2.43
N ILE A 258 23.75 -16.04 1.99
CA ILE A 258 23.53 -14.86 1.15
C ILE A 258 23.82 -13.57 1.91
N ILE A 259 23.26 -13.41 3.12
CA ILE A 259 23.44 -12.21 3.94
C ILE A 259 24.90 -12.01 4.37
N ASP A 260 25.62 -13.10 4.62
CA ASP A 260 27.01 -13.08 5.04
C ASP A 260 27.98 -12.85 3.88
N SER A 261 27.54 -13.07 2.63
CA SER A 261 28.31 -12.83 1.42
C SER A 261 27.95 -11.49 0.79
N ASP A 262 28.89 -10.55 0.77
CA ASP A 262 28.69 -9.26 0.06
C ASP A 262 28.41 -9.45 -1.42
N ASP A 263 29.06 -10.42 -2.06
CA ASP A 263 28.88 -10.68 -3.49
C ASP A 263 27.49 -11.19 -3.82
N GLU A 264 26.99 -12.17 -3.07
CA GLU A 264 25.63 -12.71 -3.22
C GLU A 264 24.57 -11.63 -2.95
N LEU A 265 24.73 -10.88 -1.86
CA LEU A 265 23.78 -9.84 -1.51
C LEU A 265 23.77 -8.69 -2.53
N ARG A 266 24.91 -8.30 -3.10
CA ARG A 266 24.99 -7.35 -4.21
C ARG A 266 24.32 -7.90 -5.45
N GLY A 267 24.43 -9.20 -5.74
CA GLY A 267 23.73 -9.87 -6.83
C GLY A 267 22.21 -9.78 -6.68
N ILE A 268 21.69 -10.06 -5.50
CA ILE A 268 20.26 -9.93 -5.18
C ILE A 268 19.80 -8.48 -5.33
N LEU A 269 20.51 -7.51 -4.75
CA LEU A 269 20.17 -6.10 -4.87
C LEU A 269 20.23 -5.60 -6.32
N SER A 270 21.19 -6.06 -7.11
CA SER A 270 21.27 -5.80 -8.55
C SER A 270 19.99 -6.23 -9.27
N GLY A 271 19.55 -7.47 -9.05
CA GLY A 271 18.30 -8.00 -9.60
C GLY A 271 17.06 -7.23 -9.12
N TYR A 272 17.03 -6.88 -7.85
CA TYR A 272 15.95 -6.10 -7.25
C TYR A 272 15.81 -4.71 -7.89
N TYR A 273 16.92 -3.97 -8.04
CA TYR A 273 16.92 -2.67 -8.73
C TYR A 273 16.60 -2.79 -10.21
N ALA A 274 17.09 -3.82 -10.88
CA ALA A 274 16.78 -4.07 -12.28
C ALA A 274 15.28 -4.36 -12.50
N ALA A 275 14.69 -5.18 -11.64
CA ALA A 275 13.26 -5.45 -11.66
C ALA A 275 12.44 -4.18 -11.36
N THR A 276 12.85 -3.39 -10.36
CA THR A 276 12.22 -2.10 -10.04
C THR A 276 12.28 -1.12 -11.22
N HIS A 277 13.41 -1.04 -11.92
CA HIS A 277 13.55 -0.25 -13.15
C HIS A 277 12.62 -0.74 -14.26
N GLY A 278 12.51 -2.05 -14.47
CA GLY A 278 11.57 -2.60 -15.44
C GLY A 278 10.11 -2.23 -15.13
N LEU A 279 9.72 -2.23 -13.84
CA LEU A 279 8.39 -1.74 -13.43
C LEU A 279 8.22 -0.23 -13.72
N ASP A 280 9.27 0.55 -13.56
CA ASP A 280 9.28 1.97 -13.94
C ASP A 280 9.01 2.15 -15.43
N VAL A 281 9.64 1.35 -16.30
CA VAL A 281 9.35 1.36 -17.74
C VAL A 281 7.91 0.98 -18.02
N CYS A 282 7.37 -0.02 -17.33
CA CYS A 282 5.97 -0.43 -17.45
C CYS A 282 4.98 0.67 -17.06
N ILE A 283 5.20 1.39 -15.94
CA ILE A 283 4.33 2.52 -15.56
C ILE A 283 4.41 3.65 -16.57
N GLY A 284 5.60 3.89 -17.14
CA GLY A 284 5.80 4.86 -18.21
C GLY A 284 4.94 4.58 -19.45
N ARG A 285 4.79 3.30 -19.84
CA ARG A 285 3.91 2.88 -20.95
C ARG A 285 2.43 3.12 -20.63
N ILE A 286 1.99 2.87 -19.39
CA ILE A 286 0.63 3.15 -18.94
C ILE A 286 0.36 4.66 -19.01
N MET A 287 1.24 5.47 -18.41
CA MET A 287 1.11 6.93 -18.39
C MET A 287 1.06 7.50 -19.80
N LYS A 288 1.98 7.05 -20.69
CA LYS A 288 1.98 7.46 -22.10
C LYS A 288 0.65 7.10 -22.80
N THR A 289 0.07 5.94 -22.53
CA THR A 289 -1.21 5.55 -23.11
C THR A 289 -2.32 6.51 -22.70
N LEU A 290 -2.37 6.94 -21.44
CA LEU A 290 -3.35 7.93 -20.98
C LEU A 290 -3.16 9.30 -21.64
N ASP A 291 -1.88 9.72 -21.81
CA ASP A 291 -1.52 10.96 -22.51
C ASP A 291 -1.97 10.91 -24.00
N ASP A 292 -1.64 9.82 -24.71
CA ASP A 292 -1.99 9.60 -26.13
C ASP A 292 -3.50 9.57 -26.38
N LEU A 293 -4.29 9.09 -25.42
CA LEU A 293 -5.75 9.04 -25.47
C LEU A 293 -6.44 10.33 -24.99
N GLY A 294 -5.68 11.30 -24.46
CA GLY A 294 -6.22 12.54 -23.93
C GLY A 294 -7.09 12.38 -22.66
N ILE A 295 -6.94 11.27 -21.93
CA ILE A 295 -7.70 10.97 -20.71
C ILE A 295 -6.88 11.07 -19.43
N ALA A 296 -5.62 11.49 -19.51
CA ALA A 296 -4.70 11.54 -18.38
C ALA A 296 -5.20 12.45 -17.25
N ASP A 297 -5.84 13.59 -17.57
CA ASP A 297 -6.36 14.52 -16.56
C ASP A 297 -7.65 14.01 -15.89
N ASP A 298 -8.37 13.11 -16.54
CA ASP A 298 -9.58 12.45 -16.06
C ASP A 298 -9.31 11.09 -15.40
N THR A 299 -8.05 10.79 -15.11
CA THR A 299 -7.66 9.48 -14.54
C THR A 299 -6.90 9.67 -13.22
N ILE A 300 -7.41 9.02 -12.18
CA ILE A 300 -6.70 8.82 -10.91
C ILE A 300 -5.71 7.68 -11.15
N VAL A 301 -4.41 7.97 -11.04
CA VAL A 301 -3.35 6.95 -11.14
C VAL A 301 -2.64 6.84 -9.80
N VAL A 302 -2.61 5.62 -9.25
CA VAL A 302 -1.89 5.31 -8.01
C VAL A 302 -0.78 4.30 -8.29
N PHE A 303 0.38 4.53 -7.71
CA PHE A 303 1.48 3.57 -7.63
C PHE A 303 1.79 3.24 -6.18
N SER A 304 1.88 1.94 -5.85
CA SER A 304 2.14 1.46 -4.48
C SER A 304 2.87 0.10 -4.47
N SER A 305 2.95 -0.52 -3.30
CA SER A 305 3.40 -1.89 -3.07
C SER A 305 2.58 -2.53 -1.95
N ASP A 306 2.58 -3.87 -1.87
CA ASP A 306 1.90 -4.57 -0.79
C ASP A 306 2.72 -4.62 0.52
N HIS A 307 4.02 -4.71 0.44
CA HIS A 307 5.00 -4.60 1.53
C HIS A 307 6.39 -4.39 0.94
N GLY A 308 7.37 -4.16 1.80
CA GLY A 308 8.77 -4.08 1.39
C GLY A 308 9.53 -5.39 1.50
N ASP A 309 10.87 -5.28 1.54
CA ASP A 309 11.81 -6.39 1.64
C ASP A 309 13.03 -5.99 2.47
N MET A 310 13.45 -6.84 3.38
CA MET A 310 14.60 -6.59 4.25
C MET A 310 15.94 -6.60 3.47
N ILE A 311 16.13 -7.50 2.55
CA ILE A 311 17.34 -7.71 1.71
C ILE A 311 18.63 -7.36 2.46
N GLY A 312 18.94 -8.13 3.50
CA GLY A 312 20.13 -7.97 4.34
C GLY A 312 20.05 -6.90 5.42
N SER A 313 19.11 -5.93 5.36
CA SER A 313 18.91 -4.95 6.43
C SER A 313 18.62 -5.66 7.76
N HIS A 314 19.28 -5.22 8.82
CA HIS A 314 19.21 -5.84 10.15
C HIS A 314 19.54 -7.35 10.15
N ARG A 315 20.40 -7.81 9.22
CA ARG A 315 20.73 -9.24 9.06
C ARG A 315 19.52 -10.12 8.74
N MET A 316 18.50 -9.55 8.10
CA MET A 316 17.24 -10.21 7.76
C MET A 316 16.97 -10.20 6.26
N CYS A 317 16.07 -11.07 5.84
CA CYS A 317 15.60 -11.20 4.46
C CYS A 317 14.08 -11.21 4.41
N LEU A 318 13.54 -10.93 3.22
CA LEU A 318 12.12 -10.97 2.93
C LEU A 318 11.33 -9.94 3.76
N LYS A 319 10.26 -10.34 4.42
CA LYS A 319 9.21 -9.49 4.98
C LYS A 319 8.71 -10.02 6.32
N GLN A 320 7.60 -9.43 6.81
CA GLN A 320 6.91 -9.78 8.06
C GLN A 320 7.61 -9.26 9.33
N GLU A 321 8.52 -8.30 9.17
CA GLU A 321 9.24 -7.69 10.27
C GLU A 321 8.77 -6.25 10.49
N PRO A 322 8.84 -5.68 11.70
CA PRO A 322 8.37 -4.32 12.00
C PRO A 322 9.38 -3.23 11.65
N PHE A 323 10.31 -3.49 10.74
CA PHE A 323 11.29 -2.52 10.26
C PHE A 323 10.80 -1.78 9.03
N GLU A 324 11.28 -0.53 8.84
CA GLU A 324 10.84 0.32 7.73
C GLU A 324 11.04 -0.34 6.37
N GLU A 325 12.07 -1.15 6.17
CA GLU A 325 12.29 -1.89 4.91
C GLU A 325 11.18 -2.90 4.60
N SER A 326 10.48 -3.40 5.61
CA SER A 326 9.38 -4.36 5.45
C SER A 326 8.02 -3.66 5.44
N ILE A 327 7.80 -2.67 6.31
CA ILE A 327 6.49 -2.05 6.50
C ILE A 327 6.26 -0.78 5.67
N SER A 328 7.32 -0.03 5.32
CA SER A 328 7.17 1.23 4.58
C SER A 328 7.05 0.96 3.07
N ILE A 329 5.91 1.36 2.51
CA ILE A 329 5.59 1.18 1.11
C ILE A 329 5.51 2.52 0.38
N PRO A 330 5.80 2.59 -0.93
CA PRO A 330 5.48 3.77 -1.70
C PRO A 330 3.97 3.96 -1.80
N PHE A 331 3.50 5.20 -1.76
CA PHE A 331 2.15 5.57 -2.15
C PHE A 331 2.18 6.93 -2.82
N ILE A 332 1.90 6.93 -4.12
CA ILE A 332 1.92 8.11 -4.98
C ILE A 332 0.57 8.17 -5.67
N VAL A 333 -0.12 9.29 -5.59
CA VAL A 333 -1.40 9.51 -6.26
C VAL A 333 -1.34 10.73 -7.17
N ARG A 334 -1.72 10.55 -8.43
CA ARG A 334 -1.84 11.58 -9.45
C ARG A 334 -3.32 11.67 -9.89
N TYR A 335 -3.89 12.86 -9.81
CA TYR A 335 -5.18 13.20 -10.38
C TYR A 335 -5.22 14.71 -10.65
N PRO A 336 -4.81 15.17 -11.84
CA PRO A 336 -4.56 16.60 -12.14
C PRO A 336 -5.73 17.52 -11.84
N ARG A 337 -6.97 17.03 -11.92
CA ARG A 337 -8.16 17.84 -11.61
C ARG A 337 -8.30 18.19 -10.12
N ARG A 338 -7.69 17.42 -9.21
CA ARG A 338 -7.91 17.57 -7.76
C ARG A 338 -6.64 17.47 -6.92
N VAL A 339 -5.64 16.76 -7.38
CA VAL A 339 -4.40 16.47 -6.66
C VAL A 339 -3.31 17.41 -7.16
N PRO A 340 -2.69 18.21 -6.29
CA PRO A 340 -1.66 19.17 -6.70
C PRO A 340 -0.36 18.46 -7.11
N LYS A 341 0.37 19.08 -8.05
CA LYS A 341 1.68 18.61 -8.48
C LYS A 341 2.72 18.84 -7.37
N ARG A 342 3.70 17.94 -7.28
CA ARG A 342 4.87 18.02 -6.38
C ARG A 342 4.50 18.11 -4.88
N ALA A 343 3.29 17.70 -4.53
CA ALA A 343 2.90 17.70 -3.14
C ALA A 343 3.50 16.51 -2.38
N VAL A 344 3.81 16.75 -1.12
CA VAL A 344 4.29 15.73 -0.18
C VAL A 344 3.45 15.83 1.07
N THR A 345 2.95 14.70 1.55
CA THR A 345 2.20 14.63 2.79
C THR A 345 2.82 13.61 3.75
N ASP A 346 2.83 13.94 5.01
CA ASP A 346 3.24 13.07 6.12
C ASP A 346 2.06 12.33 6.75
N ALA A 347 0.87 12.42 6.18
CA ALA A 347 -0.28 11.69 6.66
C ALA A 347 0.01 10.19 6.70
N LEU A 348 -0.33 9.57 7.83
CA LEU A 348 -0.23 8.12 7.98
C LEU A 348 -1.30 7.45 7.13
N LEU A 349 -0.89 6.49 6.30
CA LEU A 349 -1.79 5.73 5.43
C LEU A 349 -1.58 4.25 5.66
N SER A 350 -2.65 3.53 5.91
CA SER A 350 -2.70 2.07 5.99
C SER A 350 -3.47 1.47 4.80
N PRO A 351 -3.38 0.17 4.51
CA PRO A 351 -4.07 -0.43 3.38
C PRO A 351 -5.59 -0.24 3.42
N MET A 352 -6.20 -0.23 4.61
CA MET A 352 -7.65 -0.02 4.76
C MET A 352 -8.09 1.38 4.33
N ASP A 353 -7.21 2.38 4.42
CA ASP A 353 -7.51 3.77 4.09
C ASP A 353 -7.58 4.02 2.57
N ILE A 354 -7.05 3.09 1.76
CA ILE A 354 -6.97 3.24 0.31
C ILE A 354 -8.36 3.23 -0.31
N VAL A 355 -9.24 2.31 0.09
CA VAL A 355 -10.61 2.23 -0.43
C VAL A 355 -11.38 3.54 -0.23
N PRO A 356 -11.54 4.07 1.01
CA PRO A 356 -12.31 5.29 1.22
C PRO A 356 -11.63 6.52 0.60
N THR A 357 -10.29 6.52 0.49
CA THR A 357 -9.55 7.61 -0.16
C THR A 357 -9.83 7.67 -1.66
N LEU A 358 -9.75 6.55 -2.37
CA LEU A 358 -9.98 6.51 -3.81
C LEU A 358 -11.45 6.74 -4.15
N LEU A 359 -12.39 6.14 -3.41
CA LEU A 359 -13.81 6.37 -3.61
C LEU A 359 -14.18 7.84 -3.42
N ASN A 360 -13.60 8.50 -2.41
CA ASN A 360 -13.84 9.93 -2.17
C ASN A 360 -13.21 10.81 -3.27
N LEU A 361 -12.01 10.48 -3.78
CA LEU A 361 -11.42 11.17 -4.93
C LEU A 361 -12.26 11.01 -6.20
N ALA A 362 -12.97 9.90 -6.34
CA ALA A 362 -13.85 9.60 -7.47
C ALA A 362 -15.30 10.08 -7.27
N ASP A 363 -15.61 10.75 -6.15
CA ASP A 363 -16.96 11.17 -5.75
C ASP A 363 -17.97 9.99 -5.69
N VAL A 364 -17.50 8.83 -5.21
CA VAL A 364 -18.27 7.60 -5.01
C VAL A 364 -18.48 7.36 -3.52
N PRO A 365 -19.72 7.08 -3.07
CA PRO A 365 -19.97 6.73 -1.68
C PRO A 365 -19.16 5.51 -1.22
N CYS A 366 -18.59 5.62 -0.03
CA CYS A 366 -17.86 4.53 0.59
C CYS A 366 -18.85 3.57 1.28
N PRO A 367 -18.71 2.25 1.12
CA PRO A 367 -19.49 1.28 1.89
C PRO A 367 -19.30 1.47 3.40
N GLU A 368 -20.37 1.32 4.18
CA GLU A 368 -20.34 1.43 5.64
C GLU A 368 -19.48 0.34 6.31
N THR A 369 -19.26 -0.76 5.62
CA THR A 369 -18.45 -1.89 6.10
C THR A 369 -16.94 -1.63 6.05
N VAL A 370 -16.49 -0.50 5.48
CA VAL A 370 -15.08 -0.10 5.41
C VAL A 370 -14.62 0.43 6.78
N GLU A 371 -13.51 -0.09 7.27
CA GLU A 371 -12.95 0.22 8.59
C GLU A 371 -11.83 1.28 8.54
N GLY A 372 -11.34 1.61 7.33
CA GLY A 372 -10.33 2.64 7.09
C GLY A 372 -10.90 4.05 7.09
N VAL A 373 -10.02 5.04 7.04
CA VAL A 373 -10.37 6.46 6.97
C VAL A 373 -9.97 7.07 5.62
N SER A 374 -10.76 8.00 5.10
CA SER A 374 -10.39 8.70 3.86
C SER A 374 -9.29 9.73 4.10
N LEU A 375 -8.22 9.62 3.35
CA LEU A 375 -7.10 10.55 3.28
C LEU A 375 -7.09 11.36 1.97
N SER A 376 -8.24 11.46 1.30
CA SER A 376 -8.37 12.24 0.07
C SER A 376 -7.98 13.70 0.24
N GLU A 377 -8.23 14.32 1.39
CA GLU A 377 -7.78 15.68 1.68
C GLU A 377 -6.26 15.78 1.74
N ALA A 378 -5.57 14.79 2.35
CA ALA A 378 -4.11 14.72 2.33
C ALA A 378 -3.59 14.55 0.90
N ALA A 379 -4.23 13.69 0.10
CA ALA A 379 -3.91 13.53 -1.32
C ALA A 379 -4.10 14.84 -2.10
N MET A 380 -5.10 15.65 -1.76
CA MET A 380 -5.33 16.99 -2.34
C MET A 380 -4.44 18.09 -1.74
N GLY A 381 -3.37 17.74 -1.00
CA GLY A 381 -2.40 18.69 -0.46
C GLY A 381 -2.84 19.43 0.80
N LYS A 382 -3.97 19.05 1.43
CA LYS A 382 -4.42 19.62 2.70
C LYS A 382 -3.78 18.87 3.87
N ARG A 383 -3.62 19.57 5.01
CA ARG A 383 -3.22 18.91 6.25
C ARG A 383 -4.28 17.89 6.67
N SER A 384 -3.84 16.72 7.09
CA SER A 384 -4.72 15.66 7.60
C SER A 384 -4.14 15.07 8.88
N ASP A 385 -4.91 15.16 9.96
CA ASP A 385 -4.61 14.55 11.26
C ASP A 385 -5.69 13.51 11.61
N LYS A 386 -6.17 12.75 10.60
CA LYS A 386 -7.23 11.74 10.76
C LYS A 386 -6.83 10.59 11.68
N GLN A 387 -5.54 10.30 11.74
CA GLN A 387 -4.98 9.28 12.62
C GLN A 387 -3.54 9.65 12.99
N ASP A 388 -3.16 9.35 14.22
CA ASP A 388 -1.84 9.63 14.79
C ASP A 388 -0.96 8.37 14.90
N ALA A 389 -1.55 7.19 14.69
CA ALA A 389 -0.89 5.91 14.65
C ALA A 389 -1.63 4.94 13.70
N VAL A 390 -0.89 4.00 13.11
CA VAL A 390 -1.43 2.86 12.37
C VAL A 390 -0.91 1.56 13.00
N LEU A 391 -1.78 0.54 12.99
CA LEU A 391 -1.43 -0.79 13.48
C LEU A 391 -0.47 -1.48 12.51
N ILE A 392 0.56 -2.11 13.05
CA ILE A 392 1.44 -3.03 12.33
C ILE A 392 1.47 -4.37 13.05
N MET A 393 1.47 -5.47 12.29
CA MET A 393 1.31 -6.79 12.91
C MET A 393 1.82 -7.95 12.05
N LYS A 394 2.21 -8.99 12.75
CA LYS A 394 2.31 -10.37 12.27
C LYS A 394 1.36 -11.22 13.11
N MET A 395 0.25 -11.64 12.53
CA MET A 395 -0.86 -12.21 13.28
C MET A 395 -0.64 -13.65 13.72
N LEU A 396 0.06 -14.42 12.90
CA LEU A 396 0.32 -15.82 13.20
C LEU A 396 1.84 -16.05 13.33
N PRO A 397 2.26 -16.91 14.26
CA PRO A 397 3.65 -17.38 14.28
C PRO A 397 3.94 -18.06 12.95
N GLY A 398 5.19 -17.96 12.53
CA GLY A 398 5.60 -18.34 11.20
C GLY A 398 5.11 -19.70 10.77
N GLY A 399 4.48 -19.73 9.61
CA GLY A 399 4.05 -20.90 8.89
C GLY A 399 4.85 -21.08 7.60
N GLY A 400 5.20 -22.32 7.31
CA GLY A 400 5.82 -22.71 6.05
C GLY A 400 7.32 -22.42 5.92
N PRO A 401 7.89 -22.81 4.79
CA PRO A 401 9.33 -22.75 4.54
C PRO A 401 9.91 -21.33 4.40
N TRP A 402 9.07 -20.31 4.42
CA TRP A 402 9.42 -18.91 4.15
C TRP A 402 9.73 -18.10 5.42
N VAL A 403 9.48 -18.66 6.61
CA VAL A 403 9.72 -17.92 7.87
C VAL A 403 11.18 -18.06 8.27
N ILE A 404 11.92 -17.00 8.01
CA ILE A 404 13.37 -16.95 8.23
C ILE A 404 13.69 -16.25 9.54
N ASN A 405 12.90 -15.24 9.92
CA ASN A 405 13.26 -14.31 10.97
C ASN A 405 12.53 -14.61 12.30
N ALA A 406 11.37 -14.05 12.57
CA ALA A 406 10.68 -14.25 13.84
C ALA A 406 9.74 -15.46 13.82
N ALA A 407 9.95 -16.41 14.73
CA ALA A 407 9.05 -17.57 14.90
C ALA A 407 7.76 -17.19 15.61
N THR A 408 7.72 -16.05 16.30
CA THR A 408 6.58 -15.60 17.10
C THR A 408 5.77 -14.51 16.42
N GLU A 409 4.55 -14.36 16.84
CA GLU A 409 3.68 -13.25 16.46
C GLU A 409 4.07 -11.97 17.20
N TRP A 410 3.84 -10.84 16.55
CA TRP A 410 4.09 -9.52 17.13
C TRP A 410 3.00 -8.53 16.72
N ARG A 411 2.81 -7.50 17.55
CA ARG A 411 1.97 -6.34 17.27
C ARG A 411 2.74 -5.08 17.57
N GLY A 412 2.37 -4.01 16.87
CA GLY A 412 3.00 -2.72 17.08
C GLY A 412 2.21 -1.58 16.46
N VAL A 413 2.77 -0.40 16.59
CA VAL A 413 2.24 0.82 15.99
C VAL A 413 3.33 1.61 15.30
N ARG A 414 2.95 2.25 14.19
CA ARG A 414 3.76 3.23 13.46
C ARG A 414 3.06 4.58 13.56
N THR A 415 3.73 5.55 14.18
CA THR A 415 3.32 6.97 14.19
C THR A 415 4.05 7.73 13.07
N LYS A 416 3.88 9.04 12.95
CA LYS A 416 4.64 9.83 11.97
C LYS A 416 6.16 9.75 12.16
N THR A 417 6.62 9.48 13.37
CA THR A 417 8.05 9.57 13.74
C THR A 417 8.62 8.31 14.38
N HIS A 418 7.81 7.42 14.94
CA HIS A 418 8.30 6.27 15.69
C HIS A 418 7.66 4.96 15.24
N THR A 419 8.43 3.89 15.37
CA THR A 419 7.96 2.51 15.23
C THR A 419 8.14 1.80 16.56
N TYR A 420 7.08 1.19 17.07
CA TYR A 420 7.08 0.35 18.26
C TYR A 420 6.48 -1.01 17.93
N ALA A 421 7.10 -2.08 18.45
CA ALA A 421 6.51 -3.40 18.42
C ALA A 421 6.84 -4.21 19.67
N ARG A 422 5.94 -5.15 20.00
CA ARG A 422 6.13 -6.15 21.05
C ARG A 422 5.86 -7.55 20.54
N LEU A 423 6.57 -8.51 21.11
CA LEU A 423 6.34 -9.93 20.91
C LEU A 423 5.24 -10.43 21.85
N ALA A 424 4.50 -11.44 21.42
CA ALA A 424 3.41 -12.01 22.23
C ALA A 424 3.92 -12.66 23.52
N ASP A 425 5.05 -13.33 23.44
CA ASP A 425 5.65 -14.13 24.52
C ASP A 425 6.61 -13.36 25.44
N SER A 426 7.33 -12.35 24.91
CA SER A 426 8.43 -11.69 25.62
C SER A 426 8.25 -10.18 25.83
N GLY A 427 7.15 -9.59 25.34
CA GLY A 427 6.80 -8.19 25.63
C GLY A 427 7.46 -7.18 24.69
N PRO A 428 7.76 -5.95 25.15
CA PRO A 428 8.35 -4.89 24.33
C PRO A 428 9.64 -5.35 23.65
N TRP A 429 9.73 -5.14 22.33
CA TRP A 429 10.83 -5.66 21.50
C TRP A 429 11.62 -4.56 20.82
N ILE A 430 10.94 -3.64 20.11
CA ILE A 430 11.58 -2.53 19.43
C ILE A 430 10.87 -1.20 19.70
N LEU A 431 11.67 -0.13 19.73
CA LEU A 431 11.23 1.26 19.69
C LEU A 431 12.29 2.07 18.94
N TYR A 432 11.92 2.63 17.79
CA TYR A 432 12.83 3.42 16.96
C TYR A 432 12.27 4.81 16.68
N ASP A 433 13.16 5.82 16.65
CA ASP A 433 12.89 7.18 16.19
C ASP A 433 13.24 7.27 14.69
N ASN A 434 12.28 7.02 13.83
CA ASN A 434 12.49 6.97 12.38
C ASN A 434 12.88 8.32 11.77
N LYS A 435 12.63 9.43 12.48
CA LYS A 435 12.99 10.78 12.03
C LYS A 435 14.47 11.06 12.20
N ASN A 436 15.04 10.70 13.35
CA ASN A 436 16.44 10.96 13.68
C ASN A 436 17.35 9.75 13.41
N ASP A 437 16.75 8.56 13.32
CA ASP A 437 17.40 7.28 13.00
C ASP A 437 16.63 6.54 11.89
N PRO A 438 16.68 7.02 10.64
CA PRO A 438 15.92 6.45 9.53
C PRO A 438 16.36 5.05 9.11
N TYR A 439 17.47 4.57 9.61
CA TYR A 439 17.97 3.21 9.41
C TYR A 439 17.73 2.29 10.60
N GLN A 440 17.06 2.80 11.65
CA GLN A 440 16.69 2.05 12.86
C GLN A 440 17.88 1.34 13.54
N MET A 441 19.01 2.04 13.65
CA MET A 441 20.27 1.51 14.20
C MET A 441 20.31 1.52 15.72
N LYS A 442 19.49 2.34 16.39
CA LYS A 442 19.46 2.50 17.85
C LYS A 442 18.09 2.13 18.41
N ASN A 443 17.97 0.93 18.96
CA ASN A 443 16.73 0.49 19.62
C ASN A 443 16.59 1.15 21.01
N LEU A 444 15.54 1.92 21.21
CA LEU A 444 15.24 2.71 22.42
C LEU A 444 14.35 1.95 23.42
N VAL A 445 13.92 0.73 23.13
CA VAL A 445 12.88 0.01 23.90
C VAL A 445 13.23 -0.19 25.37
N ASN A 446 14.51 -0.35 25.69
CA ASN A 446 15.00 -0.55 27.05
C ASN A 446 15.68 0.70 27.65
N ASP A 447 15.68 1.83 26.93
CA ASP A 447 16.22 3.10 27.44
C ASP A 447 15.25 3.71 28.46
N PRO A 448 15.66 3.90 29.73
CA PRO A 448 14.80 4.49 30.75
C PRO A 448 14.29 5.89 30.40
N ALA A 449 15.07 6.67 29.64
CA ALA A 449 14.68 8.01 29.20
C ALA A 449 13.47 7.98 28.23
N HIS A 450 13.25 6.86 27.54
CA HIS A 450 12.17 6.66 26.57
C HIS A 450 11.00 5.83 27.12
N LYS A 451 10.98 5.53 28.44
CA LYS A 451 9.89 4.74 29.06
C LYS A 451 8.52 5.35 28.82
N GLY A 452 8.36 6.67 29.00
CA GLY A 452 7.08 7.35 28.78
C GLY A 452 6.59 7.23 27.34
N LEU A 453 7.46 7.39 26.35
CA LEU A 453 7.15 7.20 24.94
C LEU A 453 6.72 5.74 24.65
N ARG A 454 7.46 4.77 25.17
CA ARG A 454 7.13 3.36 25.01
C ARG A 454 5.74 3.05 25.57
N ASP A 455 5.42 3.55 26.76
CA ASP A 455 4.12 3.34 27.42
C ASP A 455 2.97 4.01 26.62
N GLU A 456 3.22 5.19 26.01
CA GLU A 456 2.28 5.85 25.07
C GLU A 456 2.04 4.99 23.82
N MET A 457 3.09 4.47 23.19
CA MET A 457 2.97 3.63 22.01
C MET A 457 2.23 2.32 22.31
N GLU A 458 2.46 1.73 23.48
CA GLU A 458 1.73 0.56 23.97
C GLU A 458 0.23 0.85 24.14
N ALA A 459 -0.13 2.02 24.69
CA ALA A 459 -1.51 2.43 24.84
C ALA A 459 -2.21 2.62 23.47
N LYS A 460 -1.53 3.28 22.50
CA LYS A 460 -2.05 3.43 21.13
C LYS A 460 -2.26 2.07 20.46
N MET A 461 -1.33 1.14 20.65
CA MET A 461 -1.44 -0.21 20.10
C MET A 461 -2.69 -0.92 20.63
N LYS A 462 -2.96 -0.87 21.93
CA LYS A 462 -4.14 -1.50 22.53
C LYS A 462 -5.44 -0.99 21.94
N VAL A 463 -5.59 0.33 21.78
CA VAL A 463 -6.77 0.94 21.14
C VAL A 463 -6.95 0.44 19.71
N LEU A 464 -5.86 0.34 18.94
CA LEU A 464 -5.93 -0.13 17.56
C LEU A 464 -6.20 -1.64 17.44
N LEU A 465 -5.73 -2.45 18.40
CA LEU A 465 -6.06 -3.87 18.47
C LEU A 465 -7.55 -4.10 18.74
N GLU A 466 -8.15 -3.33 19.65
CA GLU A 466 -9.59 -3.35 19.89
C GLU A 466 -10.38 -3.01 18.63
N LYS A 467 -9.99 -1.94 17.93
CA LYS A 467 -10.59 -1.55 16.64
C LYS A 467 -10.44 -2.64 15.58
N ALA A 468 -9.33 -3.35 15.55
CA ALA A 468 -9.04 -4.43 14.60
C ALA A 468 -9.67 -5.78 15.01
N HIS A 469 -10.34 -5.86 16.16
CA HIS A 469 -10.84 -7.09 16.75
C HIS A 469 -9.76 -8.19 16.92
N ASP A 470 -8.51 -7.77 17.15
CA ASP A 470 -7.37 -8.66 17.25
C ASP A 470 -7.07 -9.00 18.72
N PRO A 471 -7.27 -10.27 19.16
CA PRO A 471 -7.03 -10.67 20.54
C PRO A 471 -5.55 -10.76 20.91
N PHE A 472 -4.64 -10.56 19.95
CA PHE A 472 -3.19 -10.79 20.08
C PHE A 472 -2.87 -12.21 20.64
N ASP A 473 -3.58 -13.18 20.14
CA ASP A 473 -3.43 -14.61 20.47
C ASP A 473 -3.68 -15.43 19.19
N SER A 474 -2.64 -15.99 18.63
CA SER A 474 -2.72 -16.73 17.36
C SER A 474 -3.66 -17.96 17.45
N LYS A 475 -3.73 -18.63 18.60
CA LYS A 475 -4.63 -19.78 18.78
C LYS A 475 -6.09 -19.33 18.76
N ALA A 476 -6.40 -18.22 19.44
CA ALA A 476 -7.73 -17.63 19.42
C ALA A 476 -8.10 -17.15 18.01
N ILE A 477 -7.16 -16.53 17.28
CA ILE A 477 -7.34 -16.09 15.90
C ILE A 477 -7.67 -17.29 14.99
N VAL A 478 -6.85 -18.34 14.98
CA VAL A 478 -7.07 -19.53 14.15
C VAL A 478 -8.40 -20.17 14.45
N LYS A 479 -8.77 -20.34 15.75
CA LYS A 479 -10.06 -20.87 16.17
C LYS A 479 -11.22 -20.02 15.64
N TYR A 480 -11.15 -18.69 15.77
CA TYR A 480 -12.17 -17.77 15.28
C TYR A 480 -12.31 -17.86 13.75
N ILE A 481 -11.21 -17.79 13.02
CA ILE A 481 -11.22 -17.86 11.54
C ILE A 481 -11.80 -19.19 11.08
N ALA A 482 -11.39 -20.32 11.65
CA ALA A 482 -11.93 -21.64 11.30
C ALA A 482 -13.44 -21.74 11.56
N GLN A 483 -13.93 -21.15 12.65
CA GLN A 483 -15.36 -21.12 12.97
C GLN A 483 -16.15 -20.26 11.98
N GLN A 484 -15.69 -19.05 11.69
CA GLN A 484 -16.35 -18.13 10.75
C GLN A 484 -16.32 -18.67 9.32
N SER A 485 -15.23 -19.30 8.90
CA SER A 485 -15.08 -19.86 7.55
C SER A 485 -16.12 -20.92 7.22
N LYS A 486 -16.62 -21.68 8.20
CA LYS A 486 -17.70 -22.66 8.00
C LYS A 486 -18.98 -22.05 7.44
N THR A 487 -19.25 -20.80 7.78
CA THR A 487 -20.47 -20.08 7.33
C THR A 487 -20.19 -19.08 6.22
N LYS A 488 -18.96 -18.54 6.14
CA LYS A 488 -18.58 -17.46 5.23
C LYS A 488 -17.84 -17.93 3.98
N LEU A 489 -17.56 -19.24 3.84
CA LEU A 489 -16.98 -19.83 2.64
C LEU A 489 -17.91 -20.90 2.08
N ARG A 490 -18.06 -20.96 0.75
CA ARG A 490 -18.86 -21.94 0.03
C ARG A 490 -17.96 -22.82 -0.84
N GLY A 491 -18.35 -24.10 -1.03
CA GLY A 491 -17.67 -25.02 -1.93
C GLY A 491 -16.20 -25.27 -1.56
N ALA A 492 -15.32 -25.32 -2.54
CA ALA A 492 -13.89 -25.62 -2.38
C ALA A 492 -13.13 -24.63 -1.46
N GLY A 493 -13.66 -23.41 -1.25
CA GLY A 493 -13.07 -22.43 -0.34
C GLY A 493 -13.13 -22.86 1.13
N ALA A 494 -14.13 -23.64 1.52
CA ALA A 494 -14.26 -24.12 2.91
C ALA A 494 -13.22 -25.20 3.28
N ALA A 495 -12.71 -25.93 2.29
CA ALA A 495 -11.66 -26.94 2.48
C ALA A 495 -10.23 -26.36 2.50
N ALA A 496 -10.07 -25.07 2.20
CA ALA A 496 -8.77 -24.40 2.02
C ALA A 496 -8.31 -23.61 3.25
N VAL A 497 -9.01 -23.71 4.39
CA VAL A 497 -8.55 -23.08 5.65
C VAL A 497 -7.54 -24.02 6.30
N PRO A 498 -6.27 -23.59 6.50
CA PRO A 498 -5.20 -24.42 7.08
C PRO A 498 -5.48 -24.90 8.48
#